data_07b60941c0e6397deaf3e790ba2f1f81
#
_entry.id   07b60941c0e6397deaf3e790ba2f1f81
#
_cell.length_a   1.000
_cell.length_b   1.000
_cell.length_c   1.000
_cell.angle_alpha   90.00
_cell.angle_beta   90.00
_cell.angle_gamma   90.00
#
_symmetry.space_group_name_H-M   'P 1'
#
loop_
_entity.id
_entity.type
_entity.pdbx_description
1 polymer ?
#
loop_
_entity_poly.entity_id
_entity_poly.type
_entity_poly.pdbx_seq_one_letter_code
_entity_poly.pdbx_strand_id
1 'polypeptide(L)'
;YIAKRPGDRKAWVELLDKLGCVEKDFLDRAENLIPLLGLGESPLIERFAPVLIENISEELLYPVLISCTSAKVKKTKKMLLNSVLKREKLKSANDFAEWLSLYLQDEDKSIAGLAEKLALSWGLVLEQEESTKELQGLWRESPKLWEVPRFSLGDKTAESLTDMVALLSERKECV
;
A
#
# COMPACT_ATOMS: atom_id res chain seq x y z
N TYR A 1 -25.26 9.51 12.26
CA TYR A 1 -24.58 10.78 11.93
C TYR A 1 -23.10 10.48 11.75
N ILE A 2 -22.61 10.46 10.53
CA ILE A 2 -21.23 10.08 10.24
C ILE A 2 -20.38 11.34 10.38
N ALA A 3 -19.46 11.33 11.33
CA ALA A 3 -18.42 12.34 11.45
C ALA A 3 -17.59 12.37 10.15
N LYS A 4 -17.73 13.43 9.36
CA LYS A 4 -17.12 13.51 8.03
C LYS A 4 -15.68 14.02 8.06
N ARG A 5 -15.30 14.75 9.11
CA ARG A 5 -13.98 15.39 9.24
C ARG A 5 -13.10 14.62 10.22
N PRO A 6 -11.78 14.54 10.01
CA PRO A 6 -10.86 13.89 10.94
C PRO A 6 -10.97 14.44 12.38
N GLY A 7 -11.12 15.75 12.54
CA GLY A 7 -11.30 16.39 13.85
C GLY A 7 -12.55 15.95 14.59
N ASP A 8 -13.65 15.75 13.86
CA ASP A 8 -14.91 15.29 14.47
C ASP A 8 -14.75 13.85 14.98
N ARG A 9 -14.04 13.01 14.23
CA ARG A 9 -13.78 11.61 14.62
C ARG A 9 -12.91 11.50 15.86
N LYS A 10 -11.89 12.37 15.98
CA LYS A 10 -11.08 12.45 17.18
C LYS A 10 -11.93 12.87 18.40
N ALA A 11 -12.80 13.86 18.24
CA ALA A 11 -13.71 14.28 19.30
C ALA A 11 -14.67 13.16 19.72
N TRP A 12 -15.10 12.31 18.78
CA TRP A 12 -15.89 11.11 19.10
C TRP A 12 -15.13 10.09 19.93
N VAL A 13 -13.87 9.85 19.62
CA VAL A 13 -13.01 8.95 20.45
C VAL A 13 -12.92 9.49 21.87
N GLU A 14 -12.64 10.78 22.03
CA GLU A 14 -12.57 11.44 23.33
C GLU A 14 -13.92 11.38 24.08
N LEU A 15 -15.04 11.48 23.37
CA LEU A 15 -16.38 11.35 23.95
C LEU A 15 -16.63 9.93 24.46
N LEU A 16 -16.27 8.90 23.69
CA LEU A 16 -16.41 7.50 24.13
C LEU A 16 -15.62 7.22 25.40
N ASP A 17 -14.41 7.77 25.51
CA ASP A 17 -13.60 7.67 26.73
C ASP A 17 -14.28 8.38 27.93
N LYS A 18 -14.86 9.56 27.72
CA LYS A 18 -15.62 10.28 28.75
C LYS A 18 -16.92 9.58 29.16
N LEU A 19 -17.54 8.86 28.24
CA LEU A 19 -18.73 8.05 28.52
C LEU A 19 -18.41 6.75 29.26
N GLY A 20 -17.13 6.43 29.46
CA GLY A 20 -16.70 5.24 30.16
C GLY A 20 -16.94 3.96 29.37
N CYS A 21 -16.94 4.04 28.03
CA CYS A 21 -17.02 2.85 27.18
C CYS A 21 -15.83 1.94 27.45
N VAL A 22 -16.10 0.68 27.74
CA VAL A 22 -15.09 -0.32 28.06
C VAL A 22 -14.77 -1.19 26.84
N GLU A 23 -13.69 -1.96 26.92
CA GLU A 23 -13.22 -2.83 25.85
C GLU A 23 -14.30 -3.79 25.33
N LYS A 24 -15.13 -4.31 26.22
CA LYS A 24 -16.23 -5.19 25.89
C LYS A 24 -17.24 -4.54 24.92
N ASP A 25 -17.54 -3.25 25.11
CA ASP A 25 -18.45 -2.51 24.24
C ASP A 25 -17.91 -2.42 22.80
N PHE A 26 -16.59 -2.37 22.65
CA PHE A 26 -15.93 -2.35 21.34
C PHE A 26 -15.90 -3.73 20.69
N LEU A 27 -15.70 -4.77 21.49
CA LEU A 27 -15.72 -6.16 20.99
C LEU A 27 -17.12 -6.57 20.54
N ASP A 28 -18.15 -6.22 21.28
CA ASP A 28 -19.55 -6.50 20.93
C ASP A 28 -19.97 -5.79 19.62
N ARG A 29 -19.22 -4.79 19.19
CA ARG A 29 -19.47 -4.00 17.98
C ARG A 29 -18.32 -4.01 16.97
N ALA A 30 -17.48 -5.04 17.03
CA ALA A 30 -16.27 -5.14 16.22
C ALA A 30 -16.53 -4.97 14.72
N GLU A 31 -17.56 -5.63 14.19
CA GLU A 31 -17.93 -5.55 12.78
C GLU A 31 -18.23 -4.10 12.33
N ASN A 32 -18.82 -3.29 13.22
CA ASN A 32 -19.11 -1.89 12.92
C ASN A 32 -17.87 -0.99 13.00
N LEU A 33 -16.84 -1.40 13.76
CA LEU A 33 -15.59 -0.66 13.91
C LEU A 33 -14.60 -0.92 12.77
N ILE A 34 -14.63 -2.10 12.15
CA ILE A 34 -13.72 -2.47 11.05
C ILE A 34 -13.72 -1.44 9.92
N PRO A 35 -14.86 -0.98 9.38
CA PRO A 35 -14.87 0.05 8.34
C PRO A 35 -14.26 1.39 8.78
N LEU A 36 -14.35 1.72 10.07
CA LEU A 36 -13.75 2.94 10.62
C LEU A 36 -12.23 2.87 10.66
N LEU A 37 -11.66 1.70 10.92
CA LEU A 37 -10.20 1.48 10.86
C LEU A 37 -9.69 1.69 9.45
N GLY A 38 -10.45 1.31 8.43
CA GLY A 38 -10.12 1.48 7.02
C GLY A 38 -9.96 2.95 6.57
N LEU A 39 -10.40 3.92 7.38
CA LEU A 39 -10.16 5.34 7.14
C LEU A 39 -8.68 5.73 7.29
N GLY A 40 -7.85 4.89 7.89
CA GLY A 40 -6.41 5.11 8.05
C GLY A 40 -6.02 6.19 9.06
N GLU A 41 -6.96 6.61 9.91
CA GLU A 41 -6.73 7.67 10.90
C GLU A 41 -6.10 7.11 12.17
N SER A 42 -4.91 7.60 12.49
CA SER A 42 -4.15 7.14 13.66
C SER A 42 -4.94 7.16 14.96
N PRO A 43 -5.73 8.20 15.32
CA PRO A 43 -6.50 8.19 16.56
C PRO A 43 -7.52 7.06 16.66
N LEU A 44 -8.17 6.69 15.55
CA LEU A 44 -9.12 5.59 15.51
C LEU A 44 -8.39 4.24 15.64
N ILE A 45 -7.34 4.06 14.86
CA ILE A 45 -6.55 2.84 14.86
C ILE A 45 -5.89 2.63 16.22
N GLU A 46 -5.25 3.67 16.77
CA GLU A 46 -4.57 3.59 18.07
C GLU A 46 -5.53 3.29 19.23
N ARG A 47 -6.79 3.69 19.12
CA ARG A 47 -7.79 3.45 20.16
C ARG A 47 -8.43 2.06 20.06
N PHE A 48 -8.80 1.64 18.88
CA PHE A 48 -9.63 0.43 18.71
C PHE A 48 -8.85 -0.79 18.28
N ALA A 49 -7.83 -0.64 17.42
CA ALA A 49 -7.14 -1.78 16.85
C ALA A 49 -6.45 -2.68 17.88
N PRO A 50 -5.74 -2.17 18.93
CA PRO A 50 -5.13 -3.03 19.91
C PRO A 50 -6.14 -3.93 20.63
N VAL A 51 -7.25 -3.36 21.07
CA VAL A 51 -8.32 -4.08 21.78
C VAL A 51 -8.92 -5.17 20.91
N LEU A 52 -9.20 -4.83 19.64
CA LEU A 52 -9.74 -5.79 18.68
C LEU A 52 -8.72 -6.89 18.37
N ILE A 53 -7.49 -6.54 18.05
CA ILE A 53 -6.43 -7.50 17.70
C ILE A 53 -6.19 -8.50 18.84
N GLU A 54 -6.14 -8.04 20.08
CA GLU A 54 -5.83 -8.89 21.23
C GLU A 54 -6.98 -9.84 21.60
N ASN A 55 -8.25 -9.46 21.37
CA ASN A 55 -9.41 -10.15 21.95
C ASN A 55 -10.42 -10.74 20.96
N ILE A 56 -10.33 -10.40 19.68
CA ILE A 56 -11.31 -10.84 18.66
C ILE A 56 -11.04 -12.29 18.20
N SER A 57 -12.05 -12.95 17.65
CA SER A 57 -11.89 -14.27 17.02
C SER A 57 -10.95 -14.21 15.79
N GLU A 58 -10.33 -15.33 15.42
CA GLU A 58 -9.44 -15.38 14.24
C GLU A 58 -10.17 -15.04 12.94
N GLU A 59 -11.44 -15.39 12.83
CA GLU A 59 -12.28 -15.12 11.66
C GLU A 59 -12.41 -13.63 11.36
N LEU A 60 -12.53 -12.81 12.39
CA LEU A 60 -12.64 -11.36 12.25
C LEU A 60 -11.29 -10.64 12.32
N LEU A 61 -10.22 -11.33 12.68
CA LEU A 61 -8.89 -10.74 12.80
C LEU A 61 -8.36 -10.26 11.44
N TYR A 62 -8.49 -11.08 10.40
CA TYR A 62 -8.02 -10.73 9.07
C TYR A 62 -8.67 -9.44 8.52
N PRO A 63 -10.01 -9.28 8.55
CA PRO A 63 -10.66 -8.02 8.23
C PRO A 63 -10.15 -6.80 9.02
N VAL A 64 -9.89 -6.98 10.31
CA VAL A 64 -9.32 -5.91 11.16
C VAL A 64 -7.93 -5.51 10.66
N LEU A 65 -7.04 -6.47 10.43
CA LEU A 65 -5.67 -6.23 10.02
C LEU A 65 -5.61 -5.59 8.63
N ILE A 66 -6.39 -6.08 7.67
CA ILE A 66 -6.49 -5.50 6.32
C ILE A 66 -6.99 -4.06 6.39
N SER A 67 -8.01 -3.78 7.19
CA SER A 67 -8.50 -2.40 7.36
C SER A 67 -7.44 -1.46 7.92
N CYS A 68 -6.56 -1.96 8.78
CA CYS A 68 -5.48 -1.17 9.36
C CYS A 68 -4.29 -0.93 8.42
N THR A 69 -4.20 -1.59 7.25
CA THR A 69 -3.11 -1.36 6.28
C THR A 69 -3.09 0.07 5.73
N SER A 70 -4.23 0.75 5.77
CA SER A 70 -4.36 2.17 5.40
C SER A 70 -3.60 3.13 6.33
N ALA A 71 -3.07 2.65 7.47
CA ALA A 71 -2.29 3.45 8.41
C ALA A 71 -1.01 3.98 7.77
N LYS A 72 -0.85 5.32 7.75
CA LYS A 72 0.32 5.98 7.15
C LYS A 72 1.42 6.29 8.17
N VAL A 73 1.06 6.39 9.45
CA VAL A 73 1.98 6.81 10.50
C VAL A 73 2.81 5.64 10.99
N LYS A 74 4.13 5.77 10.96
CA LYS A 74 5.08 4.73 11.42
C LYS A 74 4.81 4.23 12.84
N LYS A 75 4.48 5.13 13.76
CA LYS A 75 4.15 4.80 15.14
C LYS A 75 2.94 3.85 15.20
N THR A 76 1.90 4.15 14.43
CA THR A 76 0.68 3.35 14.35
C THR A 76 0.96 1.96 13.76
N LYS A 77 1.76 1.87 12.70
CA LYS A 77 2.19 0.58 12.11
C LYS A 77 2.95 -0.29 13.12
N LYS A 78 3.92 0.30 13.86
CA LYS A 78 4.66 -0.42 14.90
C LYS A 78 3.76 -0.89 16.03
N MET A 79 2.81 -0.07 16.43
CA MET A 79 1.84 -0.43 17.46
C MET A 79 0.99 -1.63 17.01
N LEU A 80 0.50 -1.63 15.77
CA LEU A 80 -0.27 -2.75 15.21
C LEU A 80 0.52 -4.05 15.23
N LEU A 81 1.76 -4.05 14.71
CA LEU A 81 2.62 -5.23 14.73
C LEU A 81 2.90 -5.73 16.16
N ASN A 82 3.14 -4.82 17.11
CA ASN A 82 3.33 -5.18 18.51
C ASN A 82 2.06 -5.77 19.15
N SER A 83 0.87 -5.27 18.81
CA SER A 83 -0.39 -5.84 19.31
C SER A 83 -0.60 -7.25 18.76
N VAL A 84 -0.26 -7.49 17.50
CA VAL A 84 -0.32 -8.83 16.91
C VAL A 84 0.72 -9.77 17.55
N LEU A 85 1.93 -9.28 17.88
CA LEU A 85 2.96 -10.06 18.57
C LEU A 85 2.57 -10.49 20.00
N LYS A 86 1.75 -9.70 20.68
CA LYS A 86 1.24 -10.03 22.03
C LYS A 86 0.17 -11.11 22.00
N ARG A 87 -0.50 -11.28 20.87
CA ARG A 87 -1.55 -12.27 20.74
C ARG A 87 -0.97 -13.67 20.76
N GLU A 88 -1.71 -14.62 21.31
CA GLU A 88 -1.40 -16.04 21.23
C GLU A 88 -1.27 -16.51 19.79
N LYS A 89 -0.51 -17.60 19.58
CA LYS A 89 -0.29 -18.17 18.24
C LYS A 89 -1.62 -18.45 17.54
N LEU A 90 -1.71 -17.98 16.31
CA LEU A 90 -2.85 -18.23 15.44
C LEU A 90 -2.82 -19.67 14.92
N LYS A 91 -4.00 -20.28 14.80
CA LYS A 91 -4.16 -21.63 14.22
C LYS A 91 -3.91 -21.61 12.71
N SER A 92 -4.29 -20.52 12.06
CA SER A 92 -4.21 -20.34 10.60
C SER A 92 -3.21 -19.25 10.23
N ALA A 93 -1.99 -19.31 10.75
CA ALA A 93 -0.97 -18.27 10.53
C ALA A 93 -0.69 -18.00 9.04
N ASN A 94 -0.79 -19.02 8.19
CA ASN A 94 -0.56 -18.87 6.74
C ASN A 94 -1.55 -17.91 6.07
N ASP A 95 -2.77 -17.79 6.56
CA ASP A 95 -3.78 -16.91 5.98
C ASP A 95 -3.39 -15.42 6.14
N PHE A 96 -2.47 -15.14 7.05
CA PHE A 96 -1.98 -13.79 7.32
C PHE A 96 -0.66 -13.46 6.62
N ALA A 97 -0.08 -14.40 5.88
CA ALA A 97 1.22 -14.22 5.22
C ALA A 97 1.19 -13.05 4.21
N GLU A 98 0.11 -12.93 3.44
CA GLU A 98 -0.07 -11.82 2.48
C GLU A 98 -0.11 -10.46 3.18
N TRP A 99 -0.87 -10.34 4.26
CA TRP A 99 -0.90 -9.12 5.07
C TRP A 99 0.48 -8.77 5.63
N LEU A 100 1.21 -9.77 6.11
CA LEU A 100 2.53 -9.57 6.71
C LEU A 100 3.56 -9.15 5.67
N SER A 101 3.46 -9.64 4.43
CA SER A 101 4.36 -9.28 3.33
C SER A 101 4.37 -7.77 3.04
N LEU A 102 3.25 -7.07 3.26
CA LEU A 102 3.16 -5.62 3.11
C LEU A 102 4.09 -4.85 4.07
N TYR A 103 4.30 -5.40 5.27
CA TYR A 103 5.19 -4.79 6.27
C TYR A 103 6.63 -5.24 6.15
N LEU A 104 6.88 -6.42 5.59
CA LEU A 104 8.24 -6.90 5.28
C LEU A 104 8.91 -6.04 4.21
N GLN A 105 8.12 -5.50 3.28
CA GLN A 105 8.58 -4.62 2.20
C GLN A 105 8.54 -3.13 2.59
N ASP A 106 8.25 -2.79 3.85
CA ASP A 106 8.20 -1.39 4.30
C ASP A 106 9.60 -0.78 4.27
N GLU A 107 9.72 0.46 3.80
CA GLU A 107 10.97 1.23 3.73
C GLU A 107 11.63 1.41 5.11
N ASP A 108 10.84 1.38 6.19
CA ASP A 108 11.34 1.51 7.55
C ASP A 108 11.85 0.16 8.08
N LYS A 109 13.18 0.01 8.16
CA LYS A 109 13.85 -1.19 8.69
C LYS A 109 13.34 -1.67 10.05
N SER A 110 12.81 -0.76 10.88
CA SER A 110 12.28 -1.14 12.19
C SER A 110 10.87 -1.74 12.10
N ILE A 111 10.09 -1.38 11.08
CA ILE A 111 8.79 -2.00 10.77
C ILE A 111 9.05 -3.37 10.15
N ALA A 112 9.93 -3.45 9.13
CA ALA A 112 10.31 -4.71 8.52
C ALA A 112 10.86 -5.72 9.54
N GLY A 113 11.76 -5.30 10.43
CA GLY A 113 12.30 -6.15 11.48
C GLY A 113 11.26 -6.62 12.53
N LEU A 114 10.20 -5.85 12.79
CA LEU A 114 9.07 -6.32 13.61
C LEU A 114 8.23 -7.34 12.85
N ALA A 115 8.02 -7.14 11.56
CA ALA A 115 7.30 -8.07 10.70
C ALA A 115 8.08 -9.40 10.56
N GLU A 116 9.40 -9.37 10.42
CA GLU A 116 10.25 -10.56 10.44
C GLU A 116 10.14 -11.35 11.75
N LYS A 117 10.19 -10.66 12.90
CA LYS A 117 9.99 -11.29 14.20
C LYS A 117 8.62 -11.96 14.31
N LEU A 118 7.60 -11.31 13.77
CA LEU A 118 6.25 -11.85 13.78
C LEU A 118 6.16 -13.10 12.90
N ALA A 119 6.74 -13.07 11.69
CA ALA A 119 6.82 -14.21 10.81
C ALA A 119 7.50 -15.42 11.47
N LEU A 120 8.63 -15.18 12.11
CA LEU A 120 9.37 -16.21 12.85
C LEU A 120 8.53 -16.77 14.02
N SER A 121 7.82 -15.91 14.75
CA SER A 121 6.97 -16.35 15.88
C SER A 121 5.81 -17.25 15.42
N TRP A 122 5.32 -17.01 14.22
CA TRP A 122 4.25 -17.80 13.61
C TRP A 122 4.76 -19.04 12.86
N GLY A 123 6.08 -19.17 12.68
CA GLY A 123 6.70 -20.27 11.94
C GLY A 123 6.42 -20.19 10.45
N LEU A 124 6.15 -19.00 9.94
CA LEU A 124 6.01 -18.76 8.50
C LEU A 124 7.39 -18.87 7.87
N VAL A 125 7.52 -19.76 6.90
CA VAL A 125 8.69 -19.78 6.01
C VAL A 125 8.52 -18.60 5.07
N LEU A 126 9.23 -17.52 5.37
CA LEU A 126 9.34 -16.42 4.42
C LEU A 126 10.18 -16.97 3.27
N GLU A 127 9.54 -17.37 2.19
CA GLU A 127 10.22 -17.39 0.93
C GLU A 127 10.64 -15.94 0.68
N GLN A 128 11.88 -15.64 1.01
CA GLN A 128 12.53 -14.46 0.47
C GLN A 128 12.53 -14.73 -1.03
N GLU A 129 11.52 -14.21 -1.72
CA GLU A 129 11.71 -13.94 -3.13
C GLU A 129 12.92 -13.00 -3.14
N GLU A 130 14.09 -13.61 -3.37
CA GLU A 130 15.25 -12.86 -3.78
C GLU A 130 14.73 -11.94 -4.87
N SER A 131 14.66 -10.66 -4.57
CA SER A 131 14.28 -9.61 -5.52
C SER A 131 15.35 -9.41 -6.59
N THR A 132 16.08 -10.45 -6.87
CA THR A 132 16.96 -10.68 -8.00
C THR A 132 16.31 -11.61 -9.06
N LYS A 133 15.01 -11.78 -9.06
CA LYS A 133 14.39 -11.93 -10.37
C LYS A 133 14.68 -10.59 -11.05
N GLU A 134 15.84 -10.52 -11.74
CA GLU A 134 15.97 -9.63 -12.87
C GLU A 134 14.58 -9.56 -13.47
N LEU A 135 13.99 -8.40 -13.44
CA LEU A 135 12.80 -8.13 -14.22
C LEU A 135 13.16 -8.53 -15.63
N GLN A 136 13.01 -9.84 -15.94
CA GLN A 136 12.91 -10.28 -17.31
C GLN A 136 11.60 -9.62 -17.79
N GLY A 137 11.68 -8.29 -17.83
CA GLY A 137 10.60 -7.47 -18.32
C GLY A 137 10.31 -7.91 -19.74
N LEU A 138 9.08 -7.67 -20.16
CA LEU A 138 8.63 -7.80 -21.54
C LEU A 138 9.61 -7.16 -22.56
N TRP A 139 10.54 -6.34 -22.09
CA TRP A 139 11.56 -5.63 -22.83
C TRP A 139 12.95 -6.13 -22.44
N ARG A 140 13.37 -7.28 -22.99
CA ARG A 140 14.76 -7.76 -22.88
C ARG A 140 15.78 -6.84 -23.53
N GLU A 141 15.34 -6.09 -24.52
CA GLU A 141 16.11 -5.03 -25.16
C GLU A 141 15.18 -3.83 -25.30
N SER A 142 15.66 -2.66 -24.94
CA SER A 142 14.94 -1.43 -25.30
C SER A 142 14.71 -1.51 -26.80
N PRO A 143 13.45 -1.42 -27.27
CA PRO A 143 13.24 -1.36 -28.72
C PRO A 143 14.13 -0.24 -29.21
N LYS A 144 15.00 -0.53 -30.21
CA LYS A 144 15.80 0.51 -30.82
C LYS A 144 14.85 1.64 -31.15
N LEU A 145 15.00 2.75 -30.43
CA LEU A 145 14.24 3.95 -30.75
C LEU A 145 14.40 4.14 -32.24
N TRP A 146 13.27 4.17 -32.95
CA TRP A 146 13.27 4.41 -34.37
C TRP A 146 14.06 5.69 -34.61
N GLU A 147 15.29 5.54 -35.10
CA GLU A 147 16.11 6.67 -35.47
C GLU A 147 15.42 7.33 -36.64
N VAL A 148 14.76 8.44 -36.36
CA VAL A 148 14.24 9.29 -37.41
C VAL A 148 15.45 9.62 -38.30
N PRO A 149 15.46 9.16 -39.58
CA PRO A 149 16.60 9.43 -40.45
C PRO A 149 16.82 10.94 -40.42
N ARG A 150 18.03 11.34 -40.06
CA ARG A 150 18.39 12.75 -40.03
C ARG A 150 18.17 13.28 -41.45
N PHE A 151 17.24 14.22 -41.57
CA PHE A 151 16.99 14.85 -42.82
C PHE A 151 18.27 15.60 -43.28
N SER A 152 18.92 15.08 -44.28
CA SER A 152 20.06 15.78 -44.89
C SER A 152 19.50 16.83 -45.81
N LEU A 153 19.80 18.08 -45.50
CA LEU A 153 19.38 19.21 -46.35
C LEU A 153 20.06 19.22 -47.73
N GLY A 154 20.91 18.24 -48.00
CA GLY A 154 21.69 18.22 -49.24
C GLY A 154 22.59 19.46 -49.42
N ASP A 155 23.10 19.64 -50.56
CA ASP A 155 23.87 20.86 -50.91
C ASP A 155 22.91 22.06 -50.92
N LYS A 156 23.36 23.19 -50.37
CA LYS A 156 22.58 24.43 -50.28
C LYS A 156 22.45 25.09 -51.63
N THR A 157 21.82 24.40 -52.58
CA THR A 157 21.55 24.89 -53.94
C THR A 157 20.10 25.30 -54.07
N ALA A 158 19.81 26.19 -54.99
CA ALA A 158 18.44 26.62 -55.29
C ALA A 158 17.55 25.45 -55.77
N GLU A 159 18.15 24.46 -56.42
CA GLU A 159 17.44 23.25 -56.90
C GLU A 159 17.00 22.37 -55.72
N SER A 160 17.84 22.11 -54.75
CA SER A 160 17.47 21.32 -53.55
C SER A 160 16.42 22.01 -52.68
N LEU A 161 16.35 23.33 -52.73
CA LEU A 161 15.31 24.10 -52.04
C LEU A 161 13.97 23.98 -52.77
N THR A 162 13.96 23.93 -54.08
CA THR A 162 12.75 23.74 -54.90
C THR A 162 12.18 22.34 -54.70
N ASP A 163 13.02 21.30 -54.64
CA ASP A 163 12.62 19.93 -54.41
C ASP A 163 12.03 19.76 -53.00
N MET A 164 12.60 20.45 -52.01
CA MET A 164 12.12 20.41 -50.63
C MET A 164 10.74 21.08 -50.50
N VAL A 165 10.52 22.19 -51.19
CA VAL A 165 9.22 22.88 -51.21
C VAL A 165 8.17 22.01 -51.92
N ALA A 166 8.54 21.33 -52.99
CA ALA A 166 7.65 20.39 -53.67
C ALA A 166 7.23 19.23 -52.73
N LEU A 167 8.16 18.59 -52.04
CA LEU A 167 7.88 17.53 -51.05
C LEU A 167 7.01 17.98 -49.89
N LEU A 168 7.15 19.22 -49.43
CA LEU A 168 6.32 19.78 -48.36
C LEU A 168 4.91 20.13 -48.85
N SER A 169 4.75 20.49 -50.12
CA SER A 169 3.43 20.78 -50.70
C SER A 169 2.62 19.50 -50.92
N GLU A 170 3.26 18.42 -51.36
CA GLU A 170 2.60 17.10 -51.48
C GLU A 170 2.10 16.51 -50.17
N ARG A 171 2.79 16.77 -49.03
CA ARG A 171 2.34 16.32 -47.71
C ARG A 171 1.13 17.05 -47.14
N LYS A 172 0.76 18.21 -47.66
CA LYS A 172 -0.44 18.96 -47.25
C LYS A 172 -1.76 18.39 -47.77
N GLU A 173 -1.72 17.53 -48.76
CA GLU A 173 -2.92 16.90 -49.31
C GLU A 173 -3.30 15.57 -48.65
N CYS A 174 -2.54 15.13 -47.63
CA CYS A 174 -2.78 13.88 -46.91
C CYS A 174 -3.31 14.07 -45.46
N VAL A 175 -4.00 15.18 -45.15
CA VAL A 175 -4.66 15.41 -43.86
C VAL A 175 -6.15 15.61 -44.04
#